data_3b843c23354947a77cdaef8255eea1b3
#
_entry.id   3b843c23354947a77cdaef8255eea1b3
#
_cell.length_a   1.000
_cell.length_b   1.000
_cell.length_c   1.000
_cell.angle_alpha   90.00
_cell.angle_beta   90.00
_cell.angle_gamma   90.00
#
_symmetry.space_group_name_H-M   'P 1'
#
loop_
_entity.id
_entity.type
_entity.pdbx_description
1 polymer ?
#
loop_
_entity_poly.entity_id
_entity_poly.type
_entity_poly.pdbx_seq_one_letter_code
_entity_poly.pdbx_strand_id
1 'polypeptide(L)'
;SLNHLSAEIESRGQFMMVKKAKRAEEILRFASMWNMDGLVVIGFCRQDYRYLREHIRIPFVVYDGLCEKTERIVNISLDNFGGGRQAGELFRRLGHRRAICISDNEIGIDRERIDGFQEGFSPGRAELMRVPIRKKERCNAYLLMEERFRRASAVFAVSDYYAIELLFF
;
A
#
# COMPACT_ATOMS: atom_id res chain seq x y z
N SER A 1 -11.68 6.82 -7.80
CA SER A 1 -12.59 6.14 -6.85
C SER A 1 -13.29 4.96 -7.52
N LEU A 2 -13.80 4.02 -6.74
CA LEU A 2 -14.56 2.87 -7.28
C LEU A 2 -15.77 3.31 -8.09
N ASN A 3 -16.45 4.39 -7.69
CA ASN A 3 -17.59 4.93 -8.44
C ASN A 3 -17.18 5.41 -9.85
N HIS A 4 -16.01 6.02 -9.97
CA HIS A 4 -15.51 6.48 -11.27
C HIS A 4 -15.16 5.29 -12.18
N LEU A 5 -14.56 4.25 -11.59
CA LEU A 5 -14.28 3.01 -12.31
C LEU A 5 -15.57 2.32 -12.77
N SER A 6 -16.60 2.25 -11.92
CA SER A 6 -17.92 1.69 -12.26
C SER A 6 -18.54 2.43 -13.44
N ALA A 7 -18.59 3.77 -13.38
CA ALA A 7 -19.15 4.58 -14.45
C ALA A 7 -18.43 4.38 -15.79
N GLU A 8 -17.10 4.24 -15.77
CA GLU A 8 -16.31 4.02 -16.99
C GLU A 8 -16.56 2.61 -17.57
N ILE A 9 -16.70 1.59 -16.73
CA ILE A 9 -17.02 0.22 -17.15
C ILE A 9 -18.43 0.17 -17.73
N GLU A 10 -19.42 0.79 -17.07
CA GLU A 10 -20.80 0.86 -17.49
C GLU A 10 -20.97 1.61 -18.83
N SER A 11 -20.21 2.68 -19.05
CA SER A 11 -20.22 3.42 -20.31
C SER A 11 -19.80 2.58 -21.53
N ARG A 12 -19.12 1.46 -21.28
CA ARG A 12 -18.69 0.48 -22.29
C ARG A 12 -19.64 -0.73 -22.40
N GLY A 13 -20.82 -0.64 -21.78
CA GLY A 13 -21.82 -1.71 -21.81
C GLY A 13 -21.49 -2.93 -20.94
N GLN A 14 -20.60 -2.78 -19.97
CA GLN A 14 -20.19 -3.81 -19.03
C GLN A 14 -20.71 -3.50 -17.63
N PHE A 15 -20.77 -4.51 -16.75
CA PHE A 15 -21.19 -4.33 -15.37
C PHE A 15 -20.05 -4.59 -14.41
N MET A 16 -19.94 -3.77 -13.38
CA MET A 16 -18.99 -3.97 -12.30
C MET A 16 -19.66 -4.57 -11.07
N MET A 17 -19.10 -5.67 -10.57
CA MET A 17 -19.47 -6.26 -9.29
C MET A 17 -18.34 -6.06 -8.28
N VAL A 18 -18.67 -5.63 -7.08
CA VAL A 18 -17.68 -5.43 -5.99
C VAL A 18 -17.82 -6.54 -4.96
N LYS A 19 -16.76 -7.29 -4.74
CA LYS A 19 -16.68 -8.34 -3.73
C LYS A 19 -15.53 -8.09 -2.78
N LYS A 20 -15.84 -7.96 -1.49
CA LYS A 20 -14.83 -8.00 -0.45
C LYS A 20 -14.46 -9.45 -0.15
N ALA A 21 -13.21 -9.80 -0.32
CA ALA A 21 -12.68 -11.13 -0.05
C ALA A 21 -11.49 -11.03 0.93
N LYS A 22 -11.31 -12.07 1.73
CA LYS A 22 -10.19 -12.16 2.70
C LYS A 22 -9.04 -13.02 2.16
N ARG A 23 -9.31 -13.89 1.20
CA ARG A 23 -8.35 -14.83 0.62
C ARG A 23 -8.57 -14.98 -0.89
N ALA A 24 -7.52 -15.34 -1.59
CA ALA A 24 -7.54 -15.51 -3.04
C ALA A 24 -8.54 -16.58 -3.53
N GLU A 25 -8.74 -17.64 -2.75
CA GLU A 25 -9.69 -18.70 -3.10
C GLU A 25 -11.14 -18.22 -3.15
N GLU A 26 -11.49 -17.21 -2.35
CA GLU A 26 -12.83 -16.60 -2.39
C GLU A 26 -13.05 -15.84 -3.70
N ILE A 27 -11.98 -15.19 -4.22
CA ILE A 27 -12.02 -14.50 -5.52
C ILE A 27 -12.20 -15.52 -6.65
N LEU A 28 -11.42 -16.60 -6.64
CA LEU A 28 -11.49 -17.66 -7.64
C LEU A 28 -12.90 -18.25 -7.71
N ARG A 29 -13.47 -18.59 -6.54
CA ARG A 29 -14.83 -19.12 -6.45
C ARG A 29 -15.87 -18.13 -6.96
N PHE A 30 -15.75 -16.87 -6.59
CA PHE A 30 -16.65 -15.80 -7.03
C PHE A 30 -16.58 -15.61 -8.55
N ALA A 31 -15.37 -15.50 -9.10
CA ALA A 31 -15.16 -15.34 -10.53
C ALA A 31 -15.77 -16.50 -11.35
N SER A 32 -15.59 -17.74 -10.87
CA SER A 32 -16.16 -18.92 -11.51
C SER A 32 -17.69 -18.99 -11.40
N MET A 33 -18.24 -18.64 -10.23
CA MET A 33 -19.69 -18.70 -9.99
C MET A 33 -20.47 -17.68 -10.84
N TRP A 34 -19.90 -16.52 -11.09
CA TRP A 34 -20.52 -15.45 -11.84
C TRP A 34 -20.05 -15.34 -13.29
N ASN A 35 -19.22 -16.29 -13.74
CA ASN A 35 -18.69 -16.33 -15.10
C ASN A 35 -18.11 -14.97 -15.55
N MET A 36 -17.23 -14.42 -14.72
CA MET A 36 -16.66 -13.07 -14.92
C MET A 36 -15.72 -13.05 -16.13
N ASP A 37 -15.75 -11.97 -16.91
CA ASP A 37 -14.87 -11.76 -18.07
C ASP A 37 -13.49 -11.22 -17.68
N GLY A 38 -13.38 -10.56 -16.53
CA GLY A 38 -12.13 -10.00 -16.01
C GLY A 38 -12.25 -9.58 -14.55
N LEU A 39 -11.12 -9.27 -13.93
CA LEU A 39 -11.05 -8.86 -12.53
C LEU A 39 -10.18 -7.62 -12.35
N VAL A 40 -10.54 -6.79 -11.38
CA VAL A 40 -9.65 -5.80 -10.78
C VAL A 40 -9.44 -6.21 -9.33
N VAL A 41 -8.21 -6.50 -8.94
CA VAL A 41 -7.85 -7.03 -7.63
C VAL A 41 -7.04 -6.00 -6.86
N ILE A 42 -7.47 -5.70 -5.62
CA ILE A 42 -6.89 -4.63 -4.80
C ILE A 42 -6.60 -5.18 -3.40
N GLY A 43 -5.42 -4.86 -2.85
CA GLY A 43 -5.13 -5.03 -1.42
C GLY A 43 -4.86 -6.45 -0.96
N PHE A 44 -4.33 -7.31 -1.82
CA PHE A 44 -3.92 -8.66 -1.48
C PHE A 44 -2.40 -8.76 -1.31
N CYS A 45 -1.94 -9.78 -0.58
CA CYS A 45 -0.52 -10.04 -0.42
C CYS A 45 0.07 -10.73 -1.67
N ARG A 46 1.41 -10.77 -1.75
CA ARG A 46 2.12 -11.36 -2.88
C ARG A 46 1.77 -12.85 -3.10
N GLN A 47 1.50 -13.59 -2.03
CA GLN A 47 1.15 -15.01 -2.11
C GLN A 47 -0.24 -15.19 -2.74
N ASP A 48 -1.21 -14.35 -2.38
CA ASP A 48 -2.55 -14.36 -2.96
C ASP A 48 -2.50 -14.04 -4.46
N TYR A 49 -1.71 -13.03 -4.87
CA TYR A 49 -1.55 -12.72 -6.29
C TYR A 49 -0.90 -13.86 -7.08
N ARG A 50 0.08 -14.56 -6.49
CA ARG A 50 0.68 -15.76 -7.09
C ARG A 50 -0.37 -16.86 -7.27
N TYR A 51 -1.16 -17.12 -6.24
CA TYR A 51 -2.25 -18.10 -6.30
C TYR A 51 -3.26 -17.76 -7.40
N LEU A 52 -3.71 -16.50 -7.47
CA LEU A 52 -4.62 -16.05 -8.52
C LEU A 52 -4.01 -16.25 -9.93
N ARG A 53 -2.75 -15.90 -10.11
CA ARG A 53 -2.04 -16.08 -11.39
C ARG A 53 -2.04 -17.54 -11.86
N GLU A 54 -1.88 -18.47 -10.93
CA GLU A 54 -1.80 -19.91 -11.23
C GLU A 54 -3.18 -20.52 -11.53
N HIS A 55 -4.22 -20.02 -10.91
CA HIS A 55 -5.55 -20.66 -10.93
C HIS A 55 -6.61 -19.90 -11.73
N ILE A 56 -6.49 -18.60 -11.93
CA ILE A 56 -7.43 -17.81 -12.72
C ILE A 56 -7.04 -17.82 -14.20
N ARG A 57 -8.04 -18.05 -15.07
CA ARG A 57 -7.86 -18.09 -16.53
C ARG A 57 -8.28 -16.79 -17.23
N ILE A 58 -9.14 -15.99 -16.60
CA ILE A 58 -9.56 -14.70 -17.12
C ILE A 58 -8.50 -13.63 -16.88
N PRO A 59 -8.44 -12.55 -17.70
CA PRO A 59 -7.53 -11.46 -17.46
C PRO A 59 -7.84 -10.74 -16.16
N PHE A 60 -6.80 -10.26 -15.48
CA PHE A 60 -6.99 -9.41 -14.31
C PHE A 60 -5.96 -8.30 -14.18
N VAL A 61 -6.42 -7.20 -13.58
CA VAL A 61 -5.61 -6.05 -13.23
C VAL A 61 -5.34 -6.09 -11.74
N VAL A 62 -4.08 -5.98 -11.37
CA VAL A 62 -3.66 -5.73 -9.98
C VAL A 62 -3.52 -4.22 -9.81
N TYR A 63 -4.32 -3.65 -8.93
CA TYR A 63 -4.25 -2.23 -8.62
C TYR A 63 -3.60 -2.02 -7.26
N ASP A 64 -2.55 -1.20 -7.24
CA ASP A 64 -1.76 -0.89 -6.05
C ASP A 64 -1.25 -2.16 -5.33
N GLY A 65 -0.65 -3.06 -6.10
CA GLY A 65 -0.10 -4.34 -5.63
C GLY A 65 1.06 -4.80 -6.48
N LEU A 66 1.71 -5.89 -6.08
CA LEU A 66 2.85 -6.48 -6.77
C LEU A 66 2.54 -7.90 -7.22
N CYS A 67 2.36 -8.08 -8.51
CA CYS A 67 2.24 -9.38 -9.17
C CYS A 67 3.16 -9.42 -10.39
N GLU A 68 3.70 -10.59 -10.71
CA GLU A 68 4.46 -10.76 -11.95
C GLU A 68 3.54 -10.58 -13.16
N LYS A 69 3.97 -9.73 -14.10
CA LYS A 69 3.23 -9.45 -15.32
C LYS A 69 3.20 -10.68 -16.23
N THR A 70 2.08 -10.88 -16.90
CA THR A 70 1.91 -11.88 -17.96
C THR A 70 1.02 -11.26 -19.04
N GLU A 71 0.74 -11.97 -20.14
CA GLU A 71 -0.19 -11.49 -21.17
C GLU A 71 -1.61 -11.20 -20.65
N ARG A 72 -2.00 -11.83 -19.53
CA ARG A 72 -3.32 -11.68 -18.91
C ARG A 72 -3.33 -10.87 -17.63
N ILE A 73 -2.17 -10.46 -17.14
CA ILE A 73 -2.04 -9.76 -15.85
C ILE A 73 -1.34 -8.44 -16.05
N VAL A 74 -2.03 -7.37 -15.66
CA VAL A 74 -1.49 -6.00 -15.69
C VAL A 74 -1.43 -5.46 -14.27
N ASN A 75 -0.28 -4.90 -13.90
CA ASN A 75 -0.15 -4.12 -12.66
C ASN A 75 -0.32 -2.64 -12.97
N ILE A 76 -1.15 -1.98 -12.18
CA ILE A 76 -1.28 -0.52 -12.14
C ILE A 76 -0.90 -0.08 -10.74
N SER A 77 0.23 0.57 -10.58
CA SER A 77 0.70 1.10 -9.30
C SER A 77 1.29 2.49 -9.47
N LEU A 78 1.36 3.23 -8.38
CA LEU A 78 2.09 4.49 -8.32
C LEU A 78 3.60 4.22 -8.27
N ASP A 79 4.40 5.22 -8.59
CA ASP A 79 5.84 5.21 -8.29
C ASP A 79 6.08 5.42 -6.80
N ASN A 80 5.90 4.35 -6.03
CA ASN A 80 6.00 4.36 -4.59
C ASN A 80 7.42 4.69 -4.10
N PHE A 81 8.43 4.16 -4.79
CA PHE A 81 9.82 4.46 -4.49
C PHE A 81 10.14 5.94 -4.74
N GLY A 82 9.77 6.46 -5.93
CA GLY A 82 9.97 7.86 -6.27
C GLY A 82 9.23 8.81 -5.34
N GLY A 83 8.00 8.48 -4.95
CA GLY A 83 7.25 9.25 -3.95
C GLY A 83 7.94 9.29 -2.58
N GLY A 84 8.43 8.14 -2.10
CA GLY A 84 9.24 8.06 -0.89
C GLY A 84 10.51 8.89 -0.99
N ARG A 85 11.25 8.80 -2.09
CA ARG A 85 12.48 9.56 -2.34
C ARG A 85 12.23 11.06 -2.31
N GLN A 86 11.20 11.54 -2.98
CA GLN A 86 10.84 12.97 -2.96
C GLN A 86 10.55 13.48 -1.54
N ALA A 87 9.84 12.69 -0.72
CA ALA A 87 9.60 13.02 0.68
C ALA A 87 10.91 13.09 1.49
N GLY A 88 11.81 12.12 1.30
CA GLY A 88 13.13 12.11 1.94
C GLY A 88 13.99 13.33 1.54
N GLU A 89 14.03 13.67 0.26
CA GLU A 89 14.71 14.85 -0.26
C GLU A 89 14.13 16.14 0.33
N LEU A 90 12.82 16.23 0.47
CA LEU A 90 12.15 17.38 1.11
C LEU A 90 12.60 17.51 2.56
N PHE A 91 12.57 16.45 3.36
CA PHE A 91 13.01 16.48 4.75
C PHE A 91 14.49 16.91 4.87
N ARG A 92 15.32 16.38 3.99
CA ARG A 92 16.74 16.78 3.94
C ARG A 92 16.92 18.27 3.62
N ARG A 93 16.17 18.79 2.65
CA ARG A 93 16.21 20.24 2.27
C ARG A 93 15.73 21.13 3.41
N LEU A 94 14.75 20.68 4.20
CA LEU A 94 14.28 21.38 5.39
C LEU A 94 15.23 21.29 6.59
N GLY A 95 16.38 20.64 6.44
CA GLY A 95 17.43 20.56 7.45
C GLY A 95 17.28 19.43 8.46
N HIS A 96 16.29 18.56 8.30
CA HIS A 96 16.13 17.40 9.17
C HIS A 96 17.32 16.44 9.02
N ARG A 97 17.73 15.81 10.13
CA ARG A 97 18.82 14.82 10.18
C ARG A 97 18.40 13.51 10.83
N ARG A 98 17.31 13.52 11.57
CA ARG A 98 16.73 12.33 12.21
C ARG A 98 15.24 12.30 11.93
N ALA A 99 14.77 11.23 11.33
CA ALA A 99 13.36 10.99 11.05
C ALA A 99 12.92 9.63 11.58
N ILE A 100 11.63 9.48 11.80
CA ILE A 100 10.98 8.20 12.04
C ILE A 100 10.17 7.88 10.80
N CYS A 101 10.27 6.63 10.30
CA CYS A 101 9.36 6.07 9.32
C CYS A 101 8.34 5.21 10.05
N ILE A 102 7.05 5.41 9.78
CA ILE A 102 5.97 4.63 10.41
C ILE A 102 5.28 3.76 9.37
N SER A 103 5.21 2.45 9.64
CA SER A 103 4.48 1.45 8.85
C SER A 103 4.03 0.29 9.75
N ASP A 104 2.99 -0.44 9.34
CA ASP A 104 2.59 -1.70 9.98
C ASP A 104 3.32 -2.91 9.38
N ASN A 105 3.98 -2.73 8.24
CA ASN A 105 4.75 -3.79 7.58
C ASN A 105 5.99 -3.24 6.86
N GLU A 106 6.81 -4.14 6.33
CA GLU A 106 8.07 -3.83 5.63
C GLU A 106 8.15 -4.57 4.28
N ILE A 107 7.01 -4.84 3.67
CA ILE A 107 6.94 -5.56 2.40
C ILE A 107 6.11 -4.80 1.38
N GLY A 108 6.27 -5.19 0.11
CA GLY A 108 5.46 -4.64 -0.98
C GLY A 108 5.63 -3.13 -1.13
N ILE A 109 4.53 -2.43 -1.24
CA ILE A 109 4.45 -0.99 -1.48
C ILE A 109 5.07 -0.17 -0.35
N ASP A 110 4.83 -0.56 0.90
CA ASP A 110 5.39 0.13 2.05
C ASP A 110 6.91 0.06 2.06
N ARG A 111 7.46 -1.10 1.67
CA ARG A 111 8.92 -1.26 1.52
C ARG A 111 9.49 -0.32 0.45
N GLU A 112 8.85 -0.21 -0.70
CA GLU A 112 9.27 0.71 -1.75
C GLU A 112 9.28 2.16 -1.26
N ARG A 113 8.22 2.59 -0.53
CA ARG A 113 8.13 3.93 0.05
C ARG A 113 9.22 4.19 1.09
N ILE A 114 9.49 3.21 1.96
CA ILE A 114 10.54 3.31 2.98
C ILE A 114 11.92 3.39 2.34
N ASP A 115 12.24 2.52 1.40
CA ASP A 115 13.54 2.49 0.72
C ASP A 115 13.77 3.78 -0.06
N GLY A 116 12.77 4.26 -0.79
CA GLY A 116 12.83 5.55 -1.46
C GLY A 116 13.08 6.70 -0.48
N PHE A 117 12.34 6.73 0.63
CA PHE A 117 12.52 7.76 1.65
C PHE A 117 13.94 7.74 2.24
N GLN A 118 14.47 6.57 2.57
CA GLN A 118 15.82 6.43 3.11
C GLN A 118 16.88 6.92 2.12
N GLU A 119 16.71 6.60 0.82
CA GLU A 119 17.61 7.09 -0.23
C GLU A 119 17.58 8.61 -0.33
N GLY A 120 16.40 9.21 -0.45
CA GLY A 120 16.26 10.67 -0.57
C GLY A 120 16.67 11.44 0.68
N PHE A 121 16.53 10.84 1.85
CA PHE A 121 16.89 11.45 3.13
C PHE A 121 18.38 11.35 3.45
N SER A 122 19.13 10.48 2.77
CA SER A 122 20.58 10.34 2.99
C SER A 122 21.31 11.70 2.85
N PRO A 123 22.30 12.03 3.76
CA PRO A 123 22.88 11.23 4.83
C PRO A 123 22.12 11.30 6.17
N GLY A 124 20.89 11.78 6.22
CA GLY A 124 20.04 11.72 7.41
C GLY A 124 19.75 10.27 7.83
N ARG A 125 19.39 10.08 9.10
CA ARG A 125 19.06 8.76 9.65
C ARG A 125 17.55 8.64 9.83
N ALA A 126 16.95 7.65 9.17
CA ALA A 126 15.56 7.28 9.35
C ALA A 126 15.46 5.99 10.16
N GLU A 127 14.75 6.05 11.27
CA GLU A 127 14.44 4.90 12.11
C GLU A 127 13.07 4.34 11.73
N LEU A 128 12.98 3.05 11.41
CA LEU A 128 11.71 2.42 11.14
C LEU A 128 10.99 2.05 12.45
N MET A 129 9.78 2.55 12.60
CA MET A 129 8.86 2.19 13.67
C MET A 129 7.73 1.34 13.11
N ARG A 130 7.75 0.07 13.47
CA ARG A 130 6.67 -0.83 13.14
C ARG A 130 5.53 -0.68 14.14
N VAL A 131 4.33 -0.42 13.63
CA VAL A 131 3.13 -0.23 14.44
C VAL A 131 2.09 -1.33 14.19
N PRO A 132 1.22 -1.64 15.16
CA PRO A 132 0.16 -2.62 14.96
C PRO A 132 -0.84 -2.20 13.87
N ILE A 133 -1.42 -3.19 13.17
CA ILE A 133 -2.47 -2.95 12.15
C ILE A 133 -3.73 -2.33 12.76
N ARG A 134 -4.08 -2.73 13.99
CA ARG A 134 -5.31 -2.28 14.65
C ARG A 134 -5.14 -0.91 15.28
N LYS A 135 -6.04 0.03 14.95
CA LYS A 135 -6.01 1.41 15.45
C LYS A 135 -5.88 1.52 16.98
N LYS A 136 -6.66 0.75 17.73
CA LYS A 136 -6.62 0.77 19.22
C LYS A 136 -5.24 0.41 19.77
N GLU A 137 -4.57 -0.55 19.13
CA GLU A 137 -3.24 -0.99 19.53
C GLU A 137 -2.16 0.02 19.14
N ARG A 138 -2.35 0.76 18.02
CA ARG A 138 -1.41 1.81 17.59
C ARG A 138 -1.34 2.98 18.54
N CYS A 139 -2.48 3.45 19.08
CA CYS A 139 -2.46 4.54 20.06
C CYS A 139 -1.58 4.20 21.27
N ASN A 140 -1.69 2.97 21.78
CA ASN A 140 -0.81 2.51 22.85
C ASN A 140 0.64 2.39 22.41
N ALA A 141 0.90 1.93 21.18
CA ALA A 141 2.25 1.84 20.64
C ALA A 141 2.90 3.23 20.50
N TYR A 142 2.16 4.25 20.07
CA TYR A 142 2.66 5.62 20.02
C TYR A 142 3.06 6.15 21.38
N LEU A 143 2.26 5.93 22.42
CA LEU A 143 2.60 6.30 23.80
C LEU A 143 3.89 5.64 24.29
N LEU A 144 4.04 4.34 24.05
CA LEU A 144 5.24 3.60 24.42
C LEU A 144 6.50 4.06 23.66
N MET A 145 6.32 4.73 22.53
CA MET A 145 7.40 5.19 21.67
C MET A 145 7.65 6.70 21.76
N GLU A 146 7.01 7.40 22.70
CA GLU A 146 7.10 8.88 22.83
C GLU A 146 8.56 9.38 22.88
N GLU A 147 9.44 8.73 23.63
CA GLU A 147 10.86 9.11 23.70
C GLU A 147 11.58 9.02 22.35
N ARG A 148 11.17 8.10 21.48
CA ARG A 148 11.72 7.98 20.12
C ARG A 148 11.25 9.16 19.27
N PHE A 149 9.98 9.55 19.36
CA PHE A 149 9.45 10.74 18.68
C PHE A 149 10.19 12.01 19.12
N ARG A 150 10.46 12.18 20.43
CA ARG A 150 11.20 13.34 20.97
C ARG A 150 12.62 13.47 20.40
N ARG A 151 13.24 12.36 19.99
CA ARG A 151 14.60 12.35 19.41
C ARG A 151 14.62 12.58 17.91
N ALA A 152 13.51 12.51 17.24
CA ALA A 152 13.35 12.78 15.83
C ALA A 152 12.85 14.21 15.61
N SER A 153 13.24 14.82 14.51
CA SER A 153 12.76 16.15 14.13
C SER A 153 11.69 16.10 13.05
N ALA A 154 11.40 14.90 12.51
CA ALA A 154 10.41 14.68 11.46
C ALA A 154 9.90 13.24 11.48
N VAL A 155 8.68 13.04 10.98
CA VAL A 155 8.05 11.73 10.84
C VAL A 155 7.58 11.55 9.41
N PHE A 156 7.98 10.44 8.78
CA PHE A 156 7.48 9.96 7.52
C PHE A 156 6.51 8.81 7.75
N ALA A 157 5.24 9.04 7.47
CA ALA A 157 4.21 8.00 7.51
C ALA A 157 4.03 7.43 6.09
N VAL A 158 4.16 6.12 5.91
CA VAL A 158 4.01 5.47 4.60
C VAL A 158 2.60 5.59 4.02
N SER A 159 1.61 5.93 4.87
CA SER A 159 0.23 6.19 4.51
C SER A 159 -0.29 7.41 5.27
N ASP A 160 -1.16 8.19 4.62
CA ASP A 160 -1.89 9.32 5.21
C ASP A 160 -2.68 8.91 6.47
N TYR A 161 -3.13 7.67 6.52
CA TYR A 161 -3.81 7.10 7.65
C TYR A 161 -3.01 7.20 8.96
N TYR A 162 -1.72 6.86 8.94
CA TYR A 162 -0.84 7.00 10.11
C TYR A 162 -0.50 8.46 10.39
N ALA A 163 -0.33 9.27 9.33
CA ALA A 163 -0.07 10.69 9.49
C ALA A 163 -1.22 11.41 10.20
N ILE A 164 -2.46 11.13 9.79
CA ILE A 164 -3.66 11.70 10.42
C ILE A 164 -3.76 11.28 11.89
N GLU A 165 -3.52 10.01 12.20
CA GLU A 165 -3.54 9.55 13.61
C GLU A 165 -2.53 10.29 14.49
N LEU A 166 -1.32 10.53 13.97
CA LEU A 166 -0.27 11.24 14.70
C LEU A 166 -0.56 12.73 14.91
N LEU A 167 -1.34 13.35 14.03
CA LEU A 167 -1.74 14.76 14.23
C LEU A 167 -2.69 14.94 15.41
N PHE A 168 -3.38 13.87 15.84
CA PHE A 168 -4.31 13.88 16.97
C PHE A 168 -3.75 13.17 18.21
N PHE A 169 -2.50 12.76 18.16
CA PHE A 169 -1.78 12.14 19.26
C PHE A 169 -0.92 13.15 20.00
#